data_94e8e001bd4e5f85ddd3794e08e10884
#
_entry.id   94e8e001bd4e5f85ddd3794e08e10884
#
_cell.length_a   1.000
_cell.length_b   1.000
_cell.length_c   1.000
_cell.angle_alpha   90.00
_cell.angle_beta   90.00
_cell.angle_gamma   90.00
#
_symmetry.space_group_name_H-M   'P 1'
#
loop_
_entity.id
_entity.type
_entity.pdbx_description
1 polymer ?
#
loop_
_entity_poly.entity_id
_entity_poly.type
_entity_poly.pdbx_seq_one_letter_code
_entity_poly.pdbx_strand_id
1 'polypeptide(L)'
;MSDRINDIIMLLCKGIENRKLYYADHPRVNSLAEEIVRLANDHYAATGAEELFIGMADGFFVFEGTRIFGPSIAGKKLIQFAGALYCGGFILQKGITHADLKKFFDITALRSLPVKKIGDARVLFKSYGMSHIGIGDPYTEQTLGLRDDRFKDLEDVSVDEAGQGPALLYQELFDVVSQAYGNAALARNIDIKKARSVSEFMLSSIQTSFADVMQYVHYPDYDSYTIGHSVRVSSLAVYIGTKLHWTEQELLAIGTAGLLHDIGKSRIPVEILLKKGQLTEEECAVVRKHPQTGVEILLEQKGVSDLDLAACWGHHLRHDGGGYPHRPSWAVRHPATALLQICDVFEALTAVRPYKAALLPQSAYGAMLADRGAFHPGVLAAFMASGWVGGL
;
A
#
# COMPACT_ATOMS: atom_id res chain seq x y z
N MET A 1 -18.07 -11.21 0.14
CA MET A 1 -18.66 -10.19 -0.77
C MET A 1 -17.76 -8.97 -0.89
N SER A 2 -17.25 -8.45 0.22
CA SER A 2 -16.27 -7.32 0.26
C SER A 2 -15.03 -7.56 -0.61
N ASP A 3 -14.41 -8.74 -0.55
CA ASP A 3 -13.16 -9.03 -1.26
C ASP A 3 -13.28 -8.90 -2.79
N ARG A 4 -14.40 -9.38 -3.37
CA ARG A 4 -14.61 -9.29 -4.83
C ARG A 4 -14.75 -7.85 -5.32
N ILE A 5 -15.41 -6.98 -4.55
CA ILE A 5 -15.54 -5.56 -4.88
C ILE A 5 -14.19 -4.86 -4.79
N ASN A 6 -13.42 -5.19 -3.76
CA ASN A 6 -12.05 -4.71 -3.61
C ASN A 6 -11.19 -5.09 -4.83
N ASP A 7 -11.28 -6.36 -5.26
CA ASP A 7 -10.57 -6.84 -6.45
C ASP A 7 -10.95 -6.07 -7.72
N ILE A 8 -12.26 -5.84 -7.95
CA ILE A 8 -12.73 -5.05 -9.10
C ILE A 8 -12.17 -3.63 -9.07
N ILE A 9 -12.22 -2.96 -7.91
CA ILE A 9 -11.69 -1.59 -7.75
C ILE A 9 -10.19 -1.59 -8.05
N MET A 10 -9.44 -2.53 -7.49
CA MET A 10 -7.99 -2.63 -7.69
C MET A 10 -7.63 -2.89 -9.16
N LEU A 11 -8.36 -3.76 -9.83
CA LEU A 11 -8.14 -4.02 -11.25
C LEU A 11 -8.48 -2.81 -12.13
N LEU A 12 -9.51 -2.03 -11.79
CA LEU A 12 -9.81 -0.77 -12.47
C LEU A 12 -8.63 0.23 -12.33
N CYS A 13 -8.08 0.35 -11.12
CA CYS A 13 -6.93 1.22 -10.86
C CYS A 13 -5.69 0.78 -11.66
N LYS A 14 -5.41 -0.52 -11.68
CA LYS A 14 -4.34 -1.12 -12.50
C LYS A 14 -4.55 -0.89 -14.00
N GLY A 15 -5.79 -1.03 -14.46
CA GLY A 15 -6.15 -0.77 -15.85
C GLY A 15 -5.84 0.66 -16.27
N ILE A 16 -6.17 1.64 -15.43
CA ILE A 16 -5.84 3.05 -15.65
C ILE A 16 -4.33 3.28 -15.73
N GLU A 17 -3.56 2.69 -14.82
CA GLU A 17 -2.10 2.82 -14.78
C GLU A 17 -1.45 2.20 -16.00
N ASN A 18 -1.84 0.96 -16.32
CA ASN A 18 -1.29 0.26 -17.47
C ASN A 18 -1.65 0.96 -18.79
N ARG A 19 -2.86 1.51 -18.92
CA ARG A 19 -3.25 2.25 -20.13
C ARG A 19 -2.46 3.53 -20.34
N LYS A 20 -1.98 4.19 -19.28
CA LYS A 20 -1.08 5.35 -19.36
C LYS A 20 0.34 4.99 -19.79
N LEU A 21 0.77 3.75 -19.51
CA LEU A 21 2.11 3.25 -19.85
C LEU A 21 2.16 2.54 -21.19
N TYR A 22 1.07 1.91 -21.61
CA TYR A 22 0.99 1.05 -22.77
C TYR A 22 -0.10 1.50 -23.74
N TYR A 23 -0.03 1.05 -25.00
CA TYR A 23 -1.08 1.28 -25.99
C TYR A 23 -2.37 0.48 -25.66
N ALA A 24 -3.51 0.88 -26.25
CA ALA A 24 -4.84 0.35 -25.92
C ALA A 24 -4.99 -1.19 -26.06
N ASP A 25 -4.32 -1.78 -27.04
CA ASP A 25 -4.39 -3.22 -27.34
C ASP A 25 -3.26 -4.03 -26.69
N HIS A 26 -2.53 -3.43 -25.74
CA HIS A 26 -1.45 -4.14 -25.06
C HIS A 26 -2.01 -5.34 -24.25
N PRO A 27 -1.37 -6.54 -24.28
CA PRO A 27 -1.88 -7.75 -23.63
C PRO A 27 -2.22 -7.56 -22.15
N ARG A 28 -1.46 -6.74 -21.41
CA ARG A 28 -1.74 -6.44 -19.99
C ARG A 28 -3.04 -5.67 -19.81
N VAL A 29 -3.34 -4.70 -20.67
CA VAL A 29 -4.59 -3.92 -20.61
C VAL A 29 -5.77 -4.83 -20.94
N ASN A 30 -5.62 -5.69 -21.95
CA ASN A 30 -6.66 -6.66 -22.33
C ASN A 30 -6.95 -7.68 -21.21
N SER A 31 -5.90 -8.27 -20.61
CA SER A 31 -6.06 -9.23 -19.50
C SER A 31 -6.75 -8.62 -18.28
N LEU A 32 -6.44 -7.36 -17.93
CA LEU A 32 -7.11 -6.66 -16.83
C LEU A 32 -8.61 -6.43 -17.14
N ALA A 33 -8.93 -6.03 -18.36
CA ALA A 33 -10.32 -5.84 -18.78
C ALA A 33 -11.13 -7.16 -18.76
N GLU A 34 -10.54 -8.26 -19.22
CA GLU A 34 -11.15 -9.59 -19.17
C GLU A 34 -11.43 -10.04 -17.72
N GLU A 35 -10.49 -9.83 -16.83
CA GLU A 35 -10.62 -10.21 -15.43
C GLU A 35 -11.69 -9.38 -14.70
N ILE A 36 -11.80 -8.08 -14.98
CA ILE A 36 -12.87 -7.23 -14.43
C ILE A 36 -14.24 -7.71 -14.91
N VAL A 37 -14.38 -8.03 -16.21
CA VAL A 37 -15.62 -8.56 -16.76
C VAL A 37 -16.02 -9.86 -16.06
N ARG A 38 -15.06 -10.76 -15.85
CA ARG A 38 -15.30 -12.03 -15.16
C ARG A 38 -15.80 -11.79 -13.73
N LEU A 39 -15.10 -10.95 -12.94
CA LEU A 39 -15.48 -10.67 -11.56
C LEU A 39 -16.82 -9.95 -11.44
N ALA A 40 -17.13 -9.03 -12.37
CA ALA A 40 -18.42 -8.35 -12.41
C ALA A 40 -19.56 -9.35 -12.70
N ASN A 41 -19.38 -10.25 -13.66
CA ASN A 41 -20.36 -11.30 -13.95
C ASN A 41 -20.55 -12.26 -12.77
N ASP A 42 -19.46 -12.64 -12.08
CA ASP A 42 -19.53 -13.47 -10.87
C ASP A 42 -20.28 -12.73 -9.73
N HIS A 43 -20.13 -11.40 -9.66
CA HIS A 43 -20.88 -10.59 -8.70
C HIS A 43 -22.39 -10.60 -9.03
N TYR A 44 -22.78 -10.33 -10.27
CA TYR A 44 -24.20 -10.33 -10.70
C TYR A 44 -24.84 -11.70 -10.54
N ALA A 45 -24.11 -12.77 -10.84
CA ALA A 45 -24.62 -14.13 -10.65
C ALA A 45 -24.86 -14.46 -9.16
N ALA A 46 -24.00 -13.97 -8.27
CA ALA A 46 -24.07 -14.24 -6.84
C ALA A 46 -25.12 -13.37 -6.12
N THR A 47 -25.36 -12.15 -6.58
CA THR A 47 -26.23 -11.17 -5.89
C THR A 47 -27.59 -10.98 -6.56
N GLY A 48 -27.72 -11.32 -7.84
CA GLY A 48 -28.90 -10.98 -8.66
C GLY A 48 -28.98 -9.49 -9.04
N ALA A 49 -27.93 -8.70 -8.75
CA ALA A 49 -27.89 -7.27 -9.07
C ALA A 49 -27.81 -7.04 -10.59
N GLU A 50 -28.43 -5.97 -11.08
CA GLU A 50 -28.35 -5.54 -12.47
C GLU A 50 -27.24 -4.50 -12.69
N GLU A 51 -26.75 -3.91 -11.61
CA GLU A 51 -25.66 -2.93 -11.63
C GLU A 51 -24.82 -3.00 -10.36
N LEU A 52 -23.55 -2.58 -10.48
CA LEU A 52 -22.59 -2.41 -9.41
C LEU A 52 -22.17 -0.94 -9.37
N PHE A 53 -22.55 -0.21 -8.32
CA PHE A 53 -22.12 1.16 -8.13
C PHE A 53 -20.91 1.21 -7.20
N ILE A 54 -19.80 1.72 -7.72
CA ILE A 54 -18.59 2.03 -6.98
C ILE A 54 -18.61 3.53 -6.72
N GLY A 55 -19.11 3.91 -5.54
CA GLY A 55 -19.22 5.30 -5.12
C GLY A 55 -17.89 5.88 -4.66
N MET A 56 -17.80 7.21 -4.68
CA MET A 56 -16.63 7.96 -4.21
C MET A 56 -17.08 9.20 -3.47
N ALA A 57 -16.69 9.33 -2.20
CA ALA A 57 -16.98 10.48 -1.35
C ALA A 57 -15.78 10.77 -0.46
N ASP A 58 -15.43 12.05 -0.29
CA ASP A 58 -14.38 12.52 0.63
C ASP A 58 -13.02 11.84 0.43
N GLY A 59 -12.68 11.51 -0.80
CA GLY A 59 -11.41 10.84 -1.11
C GLY A 59 -11.40 9.33 -0.87
N PHE A 60 -12.54 8.71 -0.59
CA PHE A 60 -12.69 7.27 -0.37
C PHE A 60 -13.65 6.64 -1.37
N PHE A 61 -13.42 5.35 -1.67
CA PHE A 61 -14.46 4.53 -2.29
C PHE A 61 -15.56 4.22 -1.28
N VAL A 62 -16.78 4.21 -1.77
CA VAL A 62 -17.98 3.89 -0.98
C VAL A 62 -18.75 2.78 -1.69
N PHE A 63 -19.06 1.71 -0.99
CA PHE A 63 -19.89 0.63 -1.47
C PHE A 63 -20.97 0.28 -0.43
N GLU A 64 -22.23 0.28 -0.84
CA GLU A 64 -23.39 0.05 0.05
C GLU A 64 -23.35 0.92 1.34
N GLY A 65 -22.96 2.20 1.20
CA GLY A 65 -22.87 3.14 2.32
C GLY A 65 -21.61 2.98 3.19
N THR A 66 -20.79 1.97 2.95
CA THR A 66 -19.57 1.71 3.72
C THR A 66 -18.34 2.23 2.98
N ARG A 67 -17.48 2.99 3.68
CA ARG A 67 -16.19 3.44 3.15
C ARG A 67 -15.23 2.26 3.02
N ILE A 68 -14.55 2.15 1.86
CA ILE A 68 -13.56 1.12 1.58
C ILE A 68 -12.19 1.76 1.64
N PHE A 69 -11.43 1.49 2.68
CA PHE A 69 -10.16 2.18 2.93
C PHE A 69 -9.01 1.68 2.07
N GLY A 70 -8.72 0.38 2.06
CA GLY A 70 -7.58 -0.18 1.34
C GLY A 70 -7.55 0.16 -0.15
N PRO A 71 -8.58 -0.20 -0.93
CA PRO A 71 -8.69 0.21 -2.32
C PRO A 71 -8.66 1.72 -2.55
N SER A 72 -9.13 2.55 -1.59
CA SER A 72 -9.11 4.00 -1.72
C SER A 72 -7.68 4.57 -1.73
N ILE A 73 -6.78 3.96 -1.00
CA ILE A 73 -5.37 4.35 -0.95
C ILE A 73 -4.68 4.05 -2.28
N ALA A 74 -4.78 2.81 -2.75
CA ALA A 74 -4.20 2.39 -4.02
C ALA A 74 -4.91 3.01 -5.22
N GLY A 75 -6.21 3.26 -5.07
CA GLY A 75 -7.10 3.77 -6.12
C GLY A 75 -7.18 5.28 -6.25
N LYS A 76 -6.30 6.05 -5.62
CA LYS A 76 -6.30 7.52 -5.65
C LYS A 76 -6.44 8.12 -7.05
N LYS A 77 -5.83 7.49 -8.05
CA LYS A 77 -5.95 7.94 -9.46
C LYS A 77 -7.37 7.80 -10.01
N LEU A 78 -8.09 6.73 -9.63
CA LEU A 78 -9.49 6.54 -10.03
C LEU A 78 -10.40 7.55 -9.30
N ILE A 79 -10.13 7.84 -8.03
CA ILE A 79 -10.82 8.86 -7.25
C ILE A 79 -10.58 10.26 -7.85
N GLN A 80 -9.33 10.59 -8.16
CA GLN A 80 -8.98 11.83 -8.84
C GLN A 80 -9.64 11.95 -10.21
N PHE A 81 -9.73 10.85 -10.94
CA PHE A 81 -10.42 10.80 -12.22
C PHE A 81 -11.92 11.07 -12.07
N ALA A 82 -12.58 10.48 -11.08
CA ALA A 82 -13.97 10.78 -10.76
C ALA A 82 -14.18 12.25 -10.38
N GLY A 83 -13.28 12.81 -9.57
CA GLY A 83 -13.27 14.25 -9.26
C GLY A 83 -13.15 15.14 -10.49
N ALA A 84 -12.26 14.79 -11.42
CA ALA A 84 -12.10 15.51 -12.69
C ALA A 84 -13.32 15.39 -13.63
N LEU A 85 -14.15 14.36 -13.42
CA LEU A 85 -15.43 14.18 -14.10
C LEU A 85 -16.61 14.81 -13.36
N TYR A 86 -16.38 15.38 -12.18
CA TYR A 86 -17.43 15.92 -11.30
C TYR A 86 -18.49 14.86 -10.95
N CYS A 87 -18.12 13.57 -10.85
CA CYS A 87 -19.05 12.47 -10.55
C CYS A 87 -18.80 11.86 -9.18
N GLY A 88 -19.84 11.25 -8.60
CA GLY A 88 -19.77 10.55 -7.31
C GLY A 88 -19.38 9.08 -7.43
N GLY A 89 -19.01 8.60 -8.61
CA GLY A 89 -18.58 7.23 -8.80
C GLY A 89 -18.91 6.66 -10.16
N PHE A 90 -18.64 5.35 -10.32
CA PHE A 90 -18.85 4.62 -11.57
C PHE A 90 -19.87 3.51 -11.38
N ILE A 91 -20.75 3.35 -12.37
CA ILE A 91 -21.77 2.30 -12.43
C ILE A 91 -21.30 1.29 -13.47
N LEU A 92 -21.06 0.05 -13.05
CA LEU A 92 -20.86 -1.08 -13.95
C LEU A 92 -22.19 -1.82 -14.08
N GLN A 93 -22.70 -1.95 -15.30
CA GLN A 93 -23.99 -2.62 -15.56
C GLN A 93 -23.77 -4.07 -15.98
N LYS A 94 -24.73 -4.91 -15.66
CA LYS A 94 -24.78 -6.29 -16.13
C LYS A 94 -24.73 -6.33 -17.64
N GLY A 95 -23.88 -7.21 -18.18
CA GLY A 95 -23.56 -7.22 -19.61
C GLY A 95 -22.34 -6.38 -19.99
N ILE A 96 -21.61 -5.80 -19.01
CA ILE A 96 -20.35 -5.10 -19.26
C ILE A 96 -19.41 -5.96 -20.11
N THR A 97 -18.78 -5.32 -21.08
CA THR A 97 -17.90 -6.00 -22.04
C THR A 97 -16.45 -5.54 -21.90
N HIS A 98 -15.54 -6.35 -22.38
CA HIS A 98 -14.14 -5.97 -22.55
C HIS A 98 -13.97 -4.65 -23.33
N ALA A 99 -14.81 -4.43 -24.38
CA ALA A 99 -14.77 -3.21 -25.17
C ALA A 99 -15.19 -1.97 -24.37
N ASP A 100 -16.14 -2.07 -23.46
CA ASP A 100 -16.53 -0.96 -22.57
C ASP A 100 -15.38 -0.56 -21.66
N LEU A 101 -14.69 -1.53 -21.05
CA LEU A 101 -13.54 -1.27 -20.17
C LEU A 101 -12.36 -0.66 -20.93
N LYS A 102 -12.07 -1.11 -22.14
CA LYS A 102 -11.04 -0.48 -22.98
C LYS A 102 -11.34 0.99 -23.25
N LYS A 103 -12.57 1.31 -23.64
CA LYS A 103 -13.01 2.69 -23.84
C LYS A 103 -12.90 3.52 -22.55
N PHE A 104 -13.27 2.93 -21.41
CA PHE A 104 -13.13 3.55 -20.11
C PHE A 104 -11.65 3.89 -19.82
N PHE A 105 -10.74 2.93 -20.01
CA PHE A 105 -9.31 3.18 -19.84
C PHE A 105 -8.77 4.20 -20.83
N ASP A 106 -9.27 4.26 -22.07
CA ASP A 106 -8.87 5.25 -23.04
C ASP A 106 -9.21 6.67 -22.60
N ILE A 107 -10.40 6.89 -22.03
CA ILE A 107 -10.78 8.20 -21.47
C ILE A 107 -9.85 8.60 -20.33
N THR A 108 -9.46 7.65 -19.45
CA THR A 108 -8.55 7.96 -18.33
C THR A 108 -7.14 8.34 -18.78
N ALA A 109 -6.76 8.00 -20.01
CA ALA A 109 -5.46 8.30 -20.59
C ALA A 109 -5.43 9.63 -21.38
N LEU A 110 -6.55 10.34 -21.50
CA LEU A 110 -6.60 11.65 -22.17
C LEU A 110 -5.73 12.67 -21.43
N ARG A 111 -4.98 13.48 -22.18
CA ARG A 111 -4.12 14.53 -21.61
C ARG A 111 -4.91 15.64 -20.92
N SER A 112 -6.13 15.92 -21.39
CA SER A 112 -7.07 16.86 -20.79
C SER A 112 -8.48 16.35 -20.98
N LEU A 113 -9.32 16.49 -19.96
CA LEU A 113 -10.73 16.13 -20.03
C LEU A 113 -11.54 17.38 -20.41
N PRO A 114 -12.36 17.33 -21.46
CA PRO A 114 -13.22 18.45 -21.86
C PRO A 114 -14.48 18.50 -20.98
N VAL A 115 -14.30 18.48 -19.65
CA VAL A 115 -15.37 18.36 -18.65
C VAL A 115 -15.28 19.51 -17.67
N LYS A 116 -16.39 20.22 -17.48
CA LYS A 116 -16.54 21.31 -16.49
C LYS A 116 -17.64 21.02 -15.45
N LYS A 117 -18.49 20.03 -15.73
CA LYS A 117 -19.58 19.58 -14.86
C LYS A 117 -19.97 18.15 -15.24
N ILE A 118 -20.71 17.47 -14.37
CA ILE A 118 -21.10 16.06 -14.58
C ILE A 118 -21.87 15.83 -15.90
N GLY A 119 -22.64 16.81 -16.38
CA GLY A 119 -23.33 16.72 -17.67
C GLY A 119 -22.37 16.54 -18.85
N ASP A 120 -21.23 17.23 -18.82
CA ASP A 120 -20.20 17.12 -19.86
C ASP A 120 -19.56 15.72 -19.82
N ALA A 121 -19.35 15.17 -18.62
CA ALA A 121 -18.83 13.82 -18.44
C ALA A 121 -19.79 12.76 -19.01
N ARG A 122 -21.09 12.91 -18.78
CA ARG A 122 -22.11 12.02 -19.38
C ARG A 122 -22.09 12.07 -20.91
N VAL A 123 -21.93 13.27 -21.49
CA VAL A 123 -21.77 13.44 -22.93
C VAL A 123 -20.48 12.78 -23.43
N LEU A 124 -19.38 12.93 -22.72
CA LEU A 124 -18.11 12.30 -23.04
C LEU A 124 -18.24 10.77 -23.06
N PHE A 125 -18.79 10.16 -22.02
CA PHE A 125 -19.00 8.70 -21.95
C PHE A 125 -19.88 8.20 -23.11
N LYS A 126 -20.94 8.93 -23.43
CA LYS A 126 -21.82 8.63 -24.56
C LYS A 126 -21.09 8.72 -25.89
N SER A 127 -20.22 9.73 -26.09
CA SER A 127 -19.45 9.92 -27.32
C SER A 127 -18.45 8.81 -27.59
N TYR A 128 -17.95 8.16 -26.54
CA TYR A 128 -17.10 6.96 -26.63
C TYR A 128 -17.92 5.67 -26.84
N GLY A 129 -19.26 5.77 -26.87
CA GLY A 129 -20.15 4.63 -27.07
C GLY A 129 -20.04 3.58 -25.96
N MET A 130 -19.86 4.02 -24.71
CA MET A 130 -19.94 3.13 -23.55
C MET A 130 -21.40 2.82 -23.27
N SER A 131 -21.73 1.53 -23.24
CA SER A 131 -23.11 1.06 -23.05
C SER A 131 -23.36 0.57 -21.63
N HIS A 132 -22.35 0.03 -20.97
CA HIS A 132 -22.47 -0.64 -19.66
C HIS A 132 -21.60 -0.02 -18.56
N ILE A 133 -20.98 1.14 -18.83
CA ILE A 133 -20.28 1.93 -17.80
C ILE A 133 -20.91 3.31 -17.75
N GLY A 134 -21.49 3.64 -16.61
CA GLY A 134 -22.09 4.93 -16.32
C GLY A 134 -21.34 5.70 -15.24
N ILE A 135 -21.81 6.91 -14.96
CA ILE A 135 -21.32 7.74 -13.86
C ILE A 135 -22.49 8.13 -12.96
N GLY A 136 -22.27 8.03 -11.64
CA GLY A 136 -23.22 8.41 -10.61
C GLY A 136 -23.11 9.91 -10.26
N ASP A 137 -24.20 10.48 -9.74
CA ASP A 137 -24.20 11.85 -9.22
C ASP A 137 -23.30 11.94 -7.98
N PRO A 138 -22.68 13.11 -7.74
CA PRO A 138 -21.92 13.35 -6.53
C PRO A 138 -22.78 13.12 -5.29
N TYR A 139 -22.16 12.56 -4.25
CA TYR A 139 -22.84 12.49 -2.95
C TYR A 139 -23.08 13.90 -2.43
N THR A 140 -24.30 14.14 -1.93
CA THR A 140 -24.66 15.33 -1.16
C THR A 140 -24.83 14.92 0.30
N GLU A 141 -24.73 15.85 1.25
CA GLU A 141 -25.01 15.57 2.67
C GLU A 141 -26.37 14.90 2.86
N GLN A 142 -27.38 15.28 2.04
CA GLN A 142 -28.70 14.67 2.05
C GLN A 142 -28.74 13.25 1.48
N THR A 143 -27.90 12.90 0.50
CA THR A 143 -27.85 11.54 -0.08
C THR A 143 -27.03 10.57 0.76
N LEU A 144 -26.07 11.04 1.52
CA LEU A 144 -25.38 10.25 2.54
C LEU A 144 -26.30 9.91 3.72
N GLY A 145 -27.23 10.81 4.08
CA GLY A 145 -28.18 10.64 5.19
C GLY A 145 -29.44 9.81 4.87
N LEU A 146 -29.81 9.66 3.60
CA LEU A 146 -31.08 9.02 3.22
C LEU A 146 -31.01 7.50 3.03
N ARG A 147 -29.85 6.86 3.12
CA ARG A 147 -29.69 5.40 2.89
C ARG A 147 -29.37 4.57 4.11
N ASP A 148 -29.16 5.15 5.29
CA ASP A 148 -28.84 4.32 6.45
C ASP A 148 -29.28 4.93 7.78
N ASP A 149 -30.38 4.41 8.36
CA ASP A 149 -30.75 4.66 9.75
C ASP A 149 -29.67 4.19 10.76
N ARG A 150 -28.69 3.42 10.30
CA ARG A 150 -27.51 2.98 11.07
C ARG A 150 -26.46 4.10 11.27
N PHE A 151 -26.54 5.21 10.52
CA PHE A 151 -25.70 6.40 10.75
C PHE A 151 -26.26 7.34 11.82
N LYS A 152 -27.52 7.17 12.25
CA LYS A 152 -28.09 7.96 13.36
C LYS A 152 -27.43 7.68 14.70
N ASP A 153 -26.91 6.46 14.89
CA ASP A 153 -26.17 6.11 16.10
C ASP A 153 -24.70 6.61 16.07
N LEU A 154 -24.26 7.20 14.94
CA LEU A 154 -22.92 7.80 14.78
C LEU A 154 -22.95 9.33 14.84
N GLU A 155 -24.14 9.97 14.85
CA GLU A 155 -24.26 11.43 15.06
C GLU A 155 -23.96 11.84 16.51
N ASP A 156 -23.97 10.91 17.48
CA ASP A 156 -23.54 11.15 18.87
C ASP A 156 -22.07 10.73 19.14
N VAL A 157 -21.44 10.08 18.18
CA VAL A 157 -19.97 10.04 18.13
C VAL A 157 -19.58 11.26 17.31
N SER A 158 -19.19 12.34 17.98
CA SER A 158 -18.38 13.37 17.35
C SER A 158 -17.41 12.64 16.44
N VAL A 159 -17.52 12.85 15.12
CA VAL A 159 -16.53 12.36 14.16
C VAL A 159 -15.27 13.13 14.55
N ASP A 160 -14.59 12.59 15.55
CA ASP A 160 -13.31 13.09 15.99
C ASP A 160 -12.45 13.18 14.73
N GLU A 161 -11.87 14.34 14.52
CA GLU A 161 -10.73 14.51 13.61
C GLU A 161 -9.70 13.38 13.79
N ALA A 162 -9.67 12.73 14.94
CA ALA A 162 -8.94 11.51 15.28
C ALA A 162 -9.24 10.29 14.39
N GLY A 163 -10.48 10.07 13.93
CA GLY A 163 -10.82 8.89 13.08
C GLY A 163 -10.33 9.01 11.65
N GLN A 164 -10.08 10.21 11.13
CA GLN A 164 -9.48 10.42 9.82
C GLN A 164 -7.94 10.37 9.87
N GLY A 165 -7.34 10.64 11.04
CA GLY A 165 -5.90 10.73 11.21
C GLY A 165 -5.13 9.49 10.78
N PRO A 166 -5.44 8.26 11.26
CA PRO A 166 -4.69 7.06 10.89
C PRO A 166 -4.79 6.68 9.41
N ALA A 167 -5.96 6.88 8.79
CA ALA A 167 -6.14 6.60 7.36
C ALA A 167 -5.37 7.59 6.48
N LEU A 168 -5.41 8.88 6.83
CA LEU A 168 -4.63 9.93 6.16
C LEU A 168 -3.13 9.70 6.36
N LEU A 169 -2.70 9.35 7.57
CA LEU A 169 -1.32 9.00 7.85
C LEU A 169 -0.84 7.86 6.96
N TYR A 170 -1.61 6.75 6.91
CA TYR A 170 -1.22 5.62 6.08
C TYR A 170 -1.11 6.01 4.60
N GLN A 171 -2.04 6.83 4.11
CA GLN A 171 -2.02 7.33 2.75
C GLN A 171 -0.77 8.19 2.49
N GLU A 172 -0.41 9.09 3.40
CA GLU A 172 0.79 9.92 3.26
C GLU A 172 2.07 9.09 3.30
N LEU A 173 2.17 8.13 4.22
CA LEU A 173 3.28 7.17 4.29
C LEU A 173 3.42 6.40 2.98
N PHE A 174 2.31 5.87 2.47
CA PHE A 174 2.29 5.12 1.21
C PHE A 174 2.72 5.99 0.03
N ASP A 175 2.19 7.21 -0.09
CA ASP A 175 2.52 8.16 -1.16
C ASP A 175 4.01 8.52 -1.14
N VAL A 176 4.57 8.77 0.05
CA VAL A 176 5.99 9.12 0.20
C VAL A 176 6.90 7.97 -0.20
N VAL A 177 6.62 6.76 0.26
CA VAL A 177 7.41 5.58 -0.10
C VAL A 177 7.25 5.28 -1.59
N SER A 178 6.04 5.35 -2.14
CA SER A 178 5.77 5.15 -3.57
C SER A 178 6.53 6.14 -4.44
N GLN A 179 6.55 7.43 -4.07
CA GLN A 179 7.31 8.46 -4.77
C GLN A 179 8.82 8.21 -4.67
N ALA A 180 9.31 7.81 -3.48
CA ALA A 180 10.72 7.48 -3.29
C ALA A 180 11.16 6.34 -4.21
N TYR A 181 10.40 5.26 -4.26
CA TYR A 181 10.66 4.11 -5.14
C TYR A 181 10.60 4.50 -6.63
N GLY A 182 9.58 5.26 -7.03
CA GLY A 182 9.46 5.75 -8.41
C GLY A 182 10.62 6.66 -8.83
N ASN A 183 11.04 7.56 -7.93
CA ASN A 183 12.20 8.42 -8.16
C ASN A 183 13.51 7.63 -8.22
N ALA A 184 13.71 6.69 -7.31
CA ALA A 184 14.87 5.80 -7.28
C ALA A 184 14.96 4.97 -8.58
N ALA A 185 13.86 4.39 -9.06
CA ALA A 185 13.80 3.64 -10.31
C ALA A 185 14.24 4.48 -11.52
N LEU A 186 13.92 5.78 -11.52
CA LEU A 186 14.22 6.73 -12.59
C LEU A 186 15.53 7.52 -12.37
N ALA A 187 16.35 7.16 -11.37
CA ALA A 187 17.54 7.91 -10.96
C ALA A 187 17.28 9.40 -10.69
N ARG A 188 16.16 9.71 -10.03
CA ARG A 188 15.76 11.06 -9.62
C ARG A 188 15.99 11.27 -8.13
N ASN A 189 16.01 12.53 -7.70
CA ASN A 189 16.13 12.87 -6.28
C ASN A 189 14.94 12.37 -5.47
N ILE A 190 15.23 11.78 -4.30
CA ILE A 190 14.26 11.35 -3.30
C ILE A 190 14.11 12.47 -2.28
N ASP A 191 12.88 12.79 -1.90
CA ASP A 191 12.59 13.79 -0.86
C ASP A 191 12.73 13.17 0.54
N ILE A 192 13.95 13.13 1.04
CA ILE A 192 14.27 12.60 2.39
C ILE A 192 13.63 13.45 3.49
N LYS A 193 13.48 14.77 3.27
CA LYS A 193 12.84 15.65 4.26
C LYS A 193 11.38 15.28 4.43
N LYS A 194 10.69 14.99 3.33
CA LYS A 194 9.29 14.57 3.38
C LYS A 194 9.14 13.21 4.06
N ALA A 195 10.05 12.26 3.82
CA ALA A 195 10.06 10.97 4.53
C ALA A 195 10.21 11.16 6.05
N ARG A 196 11.04 12.10 6.50
CA ARG A 196 11.17 12.46 7.93
C ARG A 196 9.91 13.10 8.49
N SER A 197 9.35 14.08 7.79
CA SER A 197 8.12 14.77 8.23
C SER A 197 6.96 13.79 8.40
N VAL A 198 6.82 12.81 7.50
CA VAL A 198 5.77 11.78 7.63
C VAL A 198 6.09 10.80 8.78
N SER A 199 7.38 10.55 9.06
CA SER A 199 7.78 9.78 10.25
C SER A 199 7.43 10.49 11.56
N GLU A 200 7.50 11.83 11.60
CA GLU A 200 7.04 12.64 12.75
C GLU A 200 5.54 12.47 12.98
N PHE A 201 4.75 12.56 11.91
CA PHE A 201 3.31 12.35 11.97
C PHE A 201 2.96 10.89 12.38
N MET A 202 3.70 9.91 11.85
CA MET A 202 3.56 8.50 12.25
C MET A 202 3.84 8.31 13.74
N LEU A 203 4.90 8.90 14.28
CA LEU A 203 5.26 8.81 15.70
C LEU A 203 4.14 9.36 16.59
N SER A 204 3.62 10.55 16.29
CA SER A 204 2.54 11.16 17.05
C SER A 204 1.26 10.31 17.02
N SER A 205 0.92 9.74 15.86
CA SER A 205 -0.25 8.87 15.69
C SER A 205 -0.10 7.55 16.43
N ILE A 206 1.09 6.92 16.39
CA ILE A 206 1.39 5.68 17.14
C ILE A 206 1.32 5.92 18.65
N GLN A 207 1.78 7.06 19.14
CA GLN A 207 1.68 7.43 20.56
C GLN A 207 0.23 7.62 21.02
N THR A 208 -0.65 8.06 20.12
CA THR A 208 -2.10 8.23 20.40
C THR A 208 -2.83 6.88 20.34
N SER A 209 -2.74 6.15 19.25
CA SER A 209 -3.34 4.83 19.10
C SER A 209 -2.62 4.00 18.04
N PHE A 210 -1.74 3.11 18.48
CA PHE A 210 -1.06 2.18 17.59
C PHE A 210 -2.03 1.20 16.90
N ALA A 211 -3.07 0.73 17.62
CA ALA A 211 -4.05 -0.19 17.08
C ALA A 211 -4.78 0.40 15.87
N ASP A 212 -5.15 1.69 15.95
CA ASP A 212 -5.83 2.38 14.85
C ASP A 212 -4.90 2.56 13.64
N VAL A 213 -3.61 2.86 13.86
CA VAL A 213 -2.63 2.90 12.77
C VAL A 213 -2.52 1.53 12.10
N MET A 214 -2.38 0.46 12.87
CA MET A 214 -2.13 -0.88 12.34
C MET A 214 -3.33 -1.49 11.61
N GLN A 215 -4.57 -1.17 11.97
CA GLN A 215 -5.74 -1.68 11.23
C GLN A 215 -5.78 -1.22 9.76
N TYR A 216 -5.24 -0.03 9.44
CA TYR A 216 -5.14 0.47 8.06
C TYR A 216 -3.94 -0.10 7.31
N VAL A 217 -2.93 -0.56 8.04
CA VAL A 217 -1.68 -1.08 7.49
C VAL A 217 -1.81 -2.53 6.98
N HIS A 218 -2.83 -3.28 7.43
CA HIS A 218 -3.01 -4.69 7.07
C HIS A 218 -3.80 -4.95 5.77
N TYR A 219 -4.15 -3.91 5.02
CA TYR A 219 -4.85 -4.11 3.75
C TYR A 219 -3.91 -4.73 2.70
N PRO A 220 -4.26 -5.91 2.13
CA PRO A 220 -3.44 -6.55 1.13
C PRO A 220 -3.53 -5.78 -0.19
N ASP A 221 -2.45 -5.13 -0.57
CA ASP A 221 -2.26 -4.56 -1.90
C ASP A 221 -1.20 -5.37 -2.64
N TYR A 222 -1.63 -6.17 -3.59
CA TYR A 222 -0.78 -7.14 -4.27
C TYR A 222 0.29 -6.51 -5.17
N ASP A 223 0.05 -5.32 -5.72
CA ASP A 223 1.00 -4.66 -6.65
C ASP A 223 1.96 -3.70 -5.95
N SER A 224 1.58 -3.21 -4.79
CA SER A 224 2.40 -2.32 -3.96
C SER A 224 2.91 -3.00 -2.69
N TYR A 225 2.98 -4.35 -2.71
CA TYR A 225 3.43 -5.13 -1.56
C TYR A 225 4.70 -4.55 -0.91
N THR A 226 5.72 -4.22 -1.72
CA THR A 226 6.98 -3.66 -1.22
C THR A 226 6.79 -2.31 -0.51
N ILE A 227 5.88 -1.46 -1.00
CA ILE A 227 5.58 -0.15 -0.41
C ILE A 227 4.84 -0.32 0.90
N GLY A 228 3.74 -1.07 0.91
CA GLY A 228 2.98 -1.37 2.10
C GLY A 228 3.82 -2.11 3.16
N HIS A 229 4.70 -3.01 2.74
CA HIS A 229 5.68 -3.66 3.59
C HIS A 229 6.59 -2.65 4.31
N SER A 230 7.21 -1.72 3.57
CA SER A 230 8.07 -0.69 4.18
C SER A 230 7.32 0.18 5.19
N VAL A 231 6.06 0.54 4.91
CA VAL A 231 5.21 1.28 5.86
C VAL A 231 4.96 0.46 7.12
N ARG A 232 4.60 -0.83 6.99
CA ARG A 232 4.34 -1.72 8.13
C ARG A 232 5.57 -1.95 8.99
N VAL A 233 6.71 -2.24 8.35
CA VAL A 233 8.00 -2.43 9.05
C VAL A 233 8.38 -1.18 9.81
N SER A 234 8.26 0.01 9.19
CA SER A 234 8.53 1.29 9.82
C SER A 234 7.63 1.55 11.04
N SER A 235 6.31 1.40 10.87
CA SER A 235 5.33 1.59 11.95
C SER A 235 5.57 0.64 13.12
N LEU A 236 5.89 -0.61 12.84
CA LEU A 236 6.19 -1.62 13.85
C LEU A 236 7.50 -1.28 14.58
N ALA A 237 8.55 -0.85 13.86
CA ALA A 237 9.82 -0.47 14.46
C ALA A 237 9.69 0.75 15.38
N VAL A 238 8.92 1.77 14.99
CA VAL A 238 8.62 2.93 15.83
C VAL A 238 7.86 2.51 17.08
N TYR A 239 6.79 1.70 16.93
CA TYR A 239 6.01 1.21 18.08
C TYR A 239 6.88 0.44 19.08
N ILE A 240 7.68 -0.52 18.60
CA ILE A 240 8.57 -1.29 19.48
C ILE A 240 9.62 -0.39 20.12
N GLY A 241 10.18 0.56 19.36
CA GLY A 241 11.10 1.55 19.90
C GLY A 241 10.49 2.37 21.05
N THR A 242 9.20 2.76 20.97
CA THR A 242 8.52 3.43 22.10
C THR A 242 8.45 2.54 23.35
N LYS A 243 8.22 1.23 23.18
CA LYS A 243 8.22 0.25 24.29
C LYS A 243 9.62 0.02 24.87
N LEU A 244 10.66 0.23 24.08
CA LEU A 244 12.07 0.19 24.50
C LEU A 244 12.56 1.51 25.08
N HIS A 245 11.68 2.50 25.25
CA HIS A 245 11.98 3.84 25.77
C HIS A 245 13.07 4.58 24.99
N TRP A 246 13.09 4.39 23.65
CA TRP A 246 13.98 5.15 22.78
C TRP A 246 13.58 6.63 22.77
N THR A 247 14.57 7.49 22.59
CA THR A 247 14.35 8.93 22.45
C THR A 247 13.55 9.25 21.20
N GLU A 248 12.85 10.36 21.18
CA GLU A 248 12.10 10.84 20.02
C GLU A 248 12.99 10.90 18.77
N GLN A 249 14.24 11.37 18.93
CA GLN A 249 15.19 11.42 17.81
C GLN A 249 15.51 10.02 17.25
N GLU A 250 15.68 9.02 18.10
CA GLU A 250 15.90 7.63 17.66
C GLU A 250 14.65 7.03 17.00
N LEU A 251 13.47 7.37 17.52
CA LEU A 251 12.19 6.92 16.93
C LEU A 251 11.96 7.52 15.55
N LEU A 252 12.22 8.80 15.37
CA LEU A 252 12.13 9.45 14.06
C LEU A 252 13.16 8.88 13.06
N ALA A 253 14.37 8.62 13.54
CA ALA A 253 15.43 8.04 12.72
C ALA A 253 15.08 6.61 12.26
N ILE A 254 14.59 5.74 13.17
CA ILE A 254 14.20 4.37 12.80
C ILE A 254 12.96 4.35 11.91
N GLY A 255 12.02 5.30 12.12
CA GLY A 255 10.85 5.46 11.26
C GLY A 255 11.25 5.77 9.82
N THR A 256 12.08 6.78 9.61
CA THR A 256 12.58 7.14 8.27
C THR A 256 13.39 6.00 7.64
N ALA A 257 14.30 5.40 8.41
CA ALA A 257 15.10 4.26 7.95
C ALA A 257 14.22 3.05 7.55
N GLY A 258 13.16 2.78 8.31
CA GLY A 258 12.18 1.74 7.99
C GLY A 258 11.41 1.99 6.69
N LEU A 259 11.04 3.24 6.40
CA LEU A 259 10.38 3.60 5.13
C LEU A 259 11.29 3.37 3.91
N LEU A 260 12.60 3.51 4.08
CA LEU A 260 13.58 3.51 2.99
C LEU A 260 14.46 2.26 2.92
N HIS A 261 14.36 1.33 3.90
CA HIS A 261 15.28 0.19 4.01
C HIS A 261 15.38 -0.67 2.75
N ASP A 262 14.28 -0.79 2.03
CA ASP A 262 14.12 -1.63 0.84
C ASP A 262 14.22 -0.86 -0.48
N ILE A 263 14.62 0.42 -0.46
CA ILE A 263 14.61 1.30 -1.64
C ILE A 263 15.37 0.73 -2.84
N GLY A 264 16.37 -0.11 -2.60
CA GLY A 264 17.14 -0.79 -3.65
C GLY A 264 16.32 -1.77 -4.49
N LYS A 265 15.18 -2.27 -3.98
CA LYS A 265 14.25 -3.10 -4.74
C LYS A 265 13.67 -2.37 -5.95
N SER A 266 13.69 -1.02 -5.97
CA SER A 266 13.28 -0.20 -7.11
C SER A 266 14.09 -0.46 -8.39
N ARG A 267 15.25 -1.07 -8.28
CA ARG A 267 16.15 -1.42 -9.40
C ARG A 267 16.09 -2.90 -9.79
N ILE A 268 15.29 -3.71 -9.09
CA ILE A 268 15.11 -5.12 -9.44
C ILE A 268 14.08 -5.22 -10.56
N PRO A 269 14.32 -6.04 -11.61
CA PRO A 269 13.32 -6.30 -12.64
C PRO A 269 11.98 -6.75 -12.04
N VAL A 270 10.89 -6.15 -12.49
CA VAL A 270 9.54 -6.42 -11.97
C VAL A 270 9.13 -7.89 -12.14
N GLU A 271 9.64 -8.55 -13.20
CA GLU A 271 9.41 -9.95 -13.48
C GLU A 271 9.97 -10.87 -12.39
N ILE A 272 11.06 -10.46 -11.73
CA ILE A 272 11.65 -11.18 -10.57
C ILE A 272 10.87 -10.88 -9.31
N LEU A 273 10.55 -9.60 -9.03
CA LEU A 273 9.83 -9.19 -7.82
C LEU A 273 8.40 -9.77 -7.75
N LEU A 274 7.72 -9.86 -8.90
CA LEU A 274 6.34 -10.34 -9.00
C LEU A 274 6.24 -11.79 -9.48
N LYS A 275 7.36 -12.53 -9.50
CA LYS A 275 7.38 -13.91 -9.96
C LYS A 275 6.46 -14.80 -9.11
N LYS A 276 5.54 -15.48 -9.79
CA LYS A 276 4.70 -16.51 -9.15
C LYS A 276 5.48 -17.80 -9.00
N GLY A 277 5.97 -18.08 -7.80
CA GLY A 277 6.72 -19.29 -7.50
C GLY A 277 8.09 -19.02 -6.88
N GLN A 278 8.91 -20.06 -6.77
CA GLN A 278 10.26 -19.94 -6.20
C GLN A 278 11.18 -19.21 -7.18
N LEU A 279 12.02 -18.34 -6.63
CA LEU A 279 13.12 -17.72 -7.38
C LEU A 279 14.22 -18.75 -7.64
N THR A 280 14.88 -18.66 -8.80
CA THR A 280 16.10 -19.40 -9.06
C THR A 280 17.26 -18.85 -8.23
N GLU A 281 18.40 -19.55 -8.18
CA GLU A 281 19.58 -19.06 -7.46
C GLU A 281 20.08 -17.74 -8.06
N GLU A 282 20.03 -17.59 -9.38
CA GLU A 282 20.41 -16.36 -10.09
C GLU A 282 19.47 -15.21 -9.75
N GLU A 283 18.17 -15.45 -9.73
CA GLU A 283 17.17 -14.46 -9.34
C GLU A 283 17.32 -14.08 -7.85
N CYS A 284 17.59 -15.06 -6.98
CA CYS A 284 17.92 -14.79 -5.58
C CYS A 284 19.17 -13.92 -5.45
N ALA A 285 20.21 -14.17 -6.27
CA ALA A 285 21.43 -13.36 -6.28
C ALA A 285 21.15 -11.92 -6.73
N VAL A 286 20.21 -11.70 -7.66
CA VAL A 286 19.76 -10.35 -8.06
C VAL A 286 19.04 -9.68 -6.91
N VAL A 287 18.08 -10.36 -6.26
CA VAL A 287 17.34 -9.80 -5.13
C VAL A 287 18.27 -9.45 -3.96
N ARG A 288 19.23 -10.31 -3.64
CA ARG A 288 20.18 -10.09 -2.53
C ARG A 288 21.08 -8.86 -2.70
N LYS A 289 21.11 -8.24 -3.88
CA LYS A 289 21.86 -7.00 -4.11
C LYS A 289 21.12 -5.74 -3.64
N HIS A 290 19.80 -5.81 -3.37
CA HIS A 290 19.04 -4.61 -3.05
C HIS A 290 19.55 -3.81 -1.84
N PRO A 291 20.15 -4.40 -0.77
CA PRO A 291 20.70 -3.59 0.31
C PRO A 291 21.87 -2.73 -0.15
N GLN A 292 22.77 -3.28 -0.96
CA GLN A 292 23.89 -2.54 -1.54
C GLN A 292 23.39 -1.46 -2.52
N THR A 293 22.53 -1.84 -3.46
CA THR A 293 21.93 -0.91 -4.43
C THR A 293 21.16 0.22 -3.73
N GLY A 294 20.46 -0.10 -2.63
CA GLY A 294 19.76 0.89 -1.83
C GLY A 294 20.69 1.91 -1.20
N VAL A 295 21.82 1.48 -0.64
CA VAL A 295 22.85 2.39 -0.11
C VAL A 295 23.43 3.26 -1.22
N GLU A 296 23.74 2.70 -2.39
CA GLU A 296 24.22 3.46 -3.55
C GLU A 296 23.23 4.56 -3.95
N ILE A 297 21.92 4.26 -3.97
CA ILE A 297 20.87 5.23 -4.24
C ILE A 297 20.82 6.31 -3.15
N LEU A 298 20.86 5.93 -1.87
CA LEU A 298 20.72 6.85 -0.76
C LEU A 298 21.95 7.76 -0.61
N LEU A 299 23.16 7.30 -0.90
CA LEU A 299 24.38 8.11 -0.86
C LEU A 299 24.37 9.30 -1.85
N GLU A 300 23.59 9.19 -2.92
CA GLU A 300 23.40 10.28 -3.88
C GLU A 300 22.39 11.34 -3.39
N GLN A 301 21.67 11.08 -2.27
CA GLN A 301 20.60 11.96 -1.80
C GLN A 301 21.11 12.89 -0.69
N LYS A 302 20.54 14.11 -0.66
CA LYS A 302 20.80 15.07 0.42
C LYS A 302 19.94 14.75 1.65
N GLY A 303 20.54 14.82 2.82
CA GLY A 303 19.83 14.71 4.08
C GLY A 303 19.62 13.28 4.59
N VAL A 304 20.25 12.30 3.96
CA VAL A 304 20.31 10.92 4.46
C VAL A 304 21.17 10.85 5.71
N SER A 305 20.74 10.12 6.71
CA SER A 305 21.49 9.88 7.95
C SER A 305 22.30 8.58 7.86
N ASP A 306 23.29 8.45 8.74
CA ASP A 306 24.06 7.22 8.87
C ASP A 306 23.17 6.02 9.22
N LEU A 307 22.08 6.25 9.96
CA LEU A 307 21.13 5.21 10.30
C LEU A 307 20.32 4.74 9.07
N ASP A 308 19.93 5.65 8.19
CA ASP A 308 19.24 5.29 6.93
C ASP A 308 20.12 4.35 6.10
N LEU A 309 21.41 4.68 5.99
CA LEU A 309 22.41 3.85 5.29
C LEU A 309 22.63 2.50 5.98
N ALA A 310 22.83 2.52 7.31
CA ALA A 310 23.05 1.32 8.10
C ALA A 310 21.85 0.37 8.07
N ALA A 311 20.63 0.91 8.13
CA ALA A 311 19.40 0.15 8.05
C ALA A 311 19.21 -0.46 6.66
N CYS A 312 19.37 0.33 5.61
CA CYS A 312 19.26 -0.12 4.23
C CYS A 312 20.26 -1.24 3.92
N TRP A 313 21.52 -1.07 4.35
CA TRP A 313 22.57 -2.07 4.09
C TRP A 313 22.42 -3.33 4.96
N GLY A 314 21.98 -3.19 6.22
CA GLY A 314 22.15 -4.21 7.25
C GLY A 314 20.90 -4.94 7.71
N HIS A 315 19.70 -4.64 7.17
CA HIS A 315 18.46 -5.26 7.67
C HIS A 315 18.36 -6.78 7.39
N HIS A 316 19.16 -7.32 6.49
CA HIS A 316 19.29 -8.76 6.26
C HIS A 316 20.52 -9.41 6.90
N LEU A 317 21.29 -8.66 7.69
CA LEU A 317 22.40 -9.23 8.45
C LEU A 317 21.87 -10.02 9.65
N ARG A 318 22.36 -11.25 9.80
CA ARG A 318 22.05 -12.09 10.96
C ARG A 318 22.95 -11.76 12.15
N HIS A 319 22.47 -12.05 13.34
CA HIS A 319 23.24 -11.81 14.57
C HIS A 319 24.49 -12.71 14.64
N ASP A 320 24.39 -13.95 14.15
CA ASP A 320 25.50 -14.91 14.06
C ASP A 320 26.58 -14.58 13.04
N GLY A 321 26.42 -13.47 12.30
CA GLY A 321 27.35 -13.02 11.27
C GLY A 321 27.03 -13.54 9.86
N GLY A 322 25.99 -14.37 9.73
CA GLY A 322 25.44 -14.79 8.44
C GLY A 322 24.58 -13.70 7.78
N GLY A 323 23.78 -14.12 6.80
CA GLY A 323 22.94 -13.20 6.04
C GLY A 323 23.67 -12.50 4.89
N TYR A 324 23.11 -11.39 4.43
CA TYR A 324 23.68 -10.58 3.34
C TYR A 324 23.37 -9.09 3.55
N PRO A 325 24.17 -8.17 2.94
CA PRO A 325 25.45 -8.41 2.29
C PRO A 325 26.52 -8.90 3.29
N HIS A 326 27.66 -9.37 2.77
CA HIS A 326 28.74 -9.84 3.65
C HIS A 326 29.24 -8.71 4.56
N ARG A 327 29.20 -8.92 5.87
CA ARG A 327 29.67 -7.96 6.87
C ARG A 327 31.15 -8.20 7.19
N PRO A 328 32.01 -7.19 7.09
CA PRO A 328 33.38 -7.30 7.61
C PRO A 328 33.39 -7.62 9.12
N SER A 329 34.30 -8.45 9.57
CA SER A 329 34.38 -8.90 10.97
C SER A 329 34.55 -7.77 12.00
N TRP A 330 35.14 -6.65 11.59
CA TRP A 330 35.33 -5.45 12.41
C TRP A 330 34.10 -4.55 12.50
N ALA A 331 33.09 -4.72 11.63
CA ALA A 331 31.93 -3.85 11.62
C ALA A 331 30.97 -4.20 12.76
N VAL A 332 30.65 -3.24 13.57
CA VAL A 332 29.65 -3.37 14.64
C VAL A 332 28.25 -3.12 14.10
N ARG A 333 27.32 -3.95 14.48
CA ARG A 333 25.93 -3.80 14.07
C ARG A 333 25.22 -2.78 14.96
N HIS A 334 24.57 -1.78 14.35
CA HIS A 334 23.77 -0.81 15.10
C HIS A 334 22.52 -1.49 15.70
N PRO A 335 22.13 -1.21 16.97
CA PRO A 335 20.95 -1.82 17.60
C PRO A 335 19.65 -1.60 16.82
N ALA A 336 19.47 -0.42 16.23
CA ALA A 336 18.32 -0.10 15.39
C ALA A 336 18.20 -1.02 14.16
N THR A 337 19.33 -1.41 13.56
CA THR A 337 19.36 -2.38 12.46
C THR A 337 18.89 -3.75 12.92
N ALA A 338 19.19 -4.14 14.17
CA ALA A 338 18.71 -5.38 14.75
C ALA A 338 17.19 -5.36 14.98
N LEU A 339 16.64 -4.23 15.43
CA LEU A 339 15.20 -4.06 15.58
C LEU A 339 14.50 -4.09 14.21
N LEU A 340 15.05 -3.38 13.23
CA LEU A 340 14.47 -3.34 11.89
C LEU A 340 14.44 -4.73 11.24
N GLN A 341 15.51 -5.53 11.38
CA GLN A 341 15.53 -6.92 10.92
C GLN A 341 14.41 -7.76 11.54
N ILE A 342 14.18 -7.61 12.84
CA ILE A 342 13.13 -8.34 13.56
C ILE A 342 11.76 -7.94 13.05
N CYS A 343 11.51 -6.64 12.87
CA CYS A 343 10.26 -6.12 12.33
C CYS A 343 10.02 -6.56 10.88
N ASP A 344 11.06 -6.54 10.04
CA ASP A 344 11.02 -6.99 8.64
C ASP A 344 10.64 -8.47 8.56
N VAL A 345 11.34 -9.34 9.28
CA VAL A 345 11.04 -10.78 9.27
C VAL A 345 9.66 -11.08 9.86
N PHE A 346 9.29 -10.41 10.95
CA PHE A 346 7.98 -10.61 11.57
C PHE A 346 6.86 -10.18 10.62
N GLU A 347 6.97 -9.02 10.00
CA GLU A 347 6.02 -8.56 8.98
C GLU A 347 5.94 -9.55 7.82
N ALA A 348 7.09 -9.99 7.31
CA ALA A 348 7.15 -10.94 6.21
C ALA A 348 6.51 -12.32 6.53
N LEU A 349 6.46 -12.71 7.79
CA LEU A 349 5.81 -13.94 8.26
C LEU A 349 4.31 -13.76 8.46
N THR A 350 3.86 -12.60 8.92
CA THR A 350 2.47 -12.31 9.33
C THR A 350 1.65 -11.60 8.25
N ALA A 351 2.27 -11.04 7.21
CA ALA A 351 1.56 -10.44 6.09
C ALA A 351 0.94 -11.47 5.16
N VAL A 352 -0.26 -11.16 4.66
CA VAL A 352 -0.89 -11.93 3.58
C VAL A 352 -0.10 -11.69 2.28
N ARG A 353 0.33 -12.75 1.64
CA ARG A 353 1.04 -12.72 0.34
C ARG A 353 0.31 -13.55 -0.70
N PRO A 354 0.39 -13.22 -2.00
CA PRO A 354 -0.29 -13.97 -3.07
C PRO A 354 -0.01 -15.48 -3.07
N TYR A 355 1.12 -15.89 -2.45
CA TYR A 355 1.63 -17.27 -2.53
C TYR A 355 1.87 -17.92 -1.17
N LYS A 356 1.57 -17.20 -0.07
CA LYS A 356 1.81 -17.70 1.29
C LYS A 356 0.73 -17.18 2.23
N ALA A 357 0.05 -18.10 2.92
CA ALA A 357 -0.86 -17.72 4.01
C ALA A 357 -0.07 -17.01 5.13
N ALA A 358 -0.66 -15.97 5.71
CA ALA A 358 -0.13 -15.30 6.88
C ALA A 358 -0.04 -16.26 8.05
N LEU A 359 1.07 -16.20 8.79
CA LEU A 359 1.17 -16.89 10.07
C LEU A 359 0.46 -16.06 11.15
N LEU A 360 -0.15 -16.75 12.09
CA LEU A 360 -0.56 -16.11 13.33
C LEU A 360 0.68 -15.59 14.07
N PRO A 361 0.60 -14.46 14.81
CA PRO A 361 1.73 -13.88 15.52
C PRO A 361 2.51 -14.88 16.39
N GLN A 362 1.80 -15.77 17.12
CA GLN A 362 2.43 -16.80 17.94
C GLN A 362 3.25 -17.80 17.11
N SER A 363 2.75 -18.18 15.92
CA SER A 363 3.46 -19.07 15.00
C SER A 363 4.68 -18.37 14.41
N ALA A 364 4.58 -17.06 14.10
CA ALA A 364 5.71 -16.26 13.65
C ALA A 364 6.80 -16.16 14.72
N TYR A 365 6.44 -15.91 15.97
CA TYR A 365 7.38 -15.95 17.10
C TYR A 365 8.06 -17.31 17.23
N GLY A 366 7.30 -18.40 17.12
CA GLY A 366 7.86 -19.76 17.14
C GLY A 366 8.88 -19.99 16.03
N ALA A 367 8.57 -19.55 14.81
CA ALA A 367 9.47 -19.65 13.66
C ALA A 367 10.76 -18.81 13.86
N MET A 368 10.62 -17.58 14.38
CA MET A 368 11.78 -16.71 14.65
C MET A 368 12.67 -17.28 15.77
N LEU A 369 12.11 -17.86 16.81
CA LEU A 369 12.87 -18.53 17.89
C LEU A 369 13.57 -19.81 17.41
N ALA A 370 12.98 -20.52 16.44
CA ALA A 370 13.57 -21.71 15.85
C ALA A 370 14.78 -21.40 14.97
N ASP A 371 14.86 -20.20 14.37
CA ASP A 371 16.00 -19.74 13.58
C ASP A 371 17.12 -19.22 14.50
N ARG A 372 17.79 -20.16 15.15
CA ARG A 372 18.85 -19.88 16.12
C ARG A 372 19.97 -19.06 15.49
N GLY A 373 20.36 -17.99 16.18
CA GLY A 373 21.46 -17.12 15.76
C GLY A 373 21.04 -16.04 14.75
N ALA A 374 19.84 -16.08 14.18
CA ALA A 374 19.40 -15.06 13.22
C ALA A 374 19.27 -13.69 13.86
N PHE A 375 18.69 -13.61 15.06
CA PHE A 375 18.28 -12.37 15.70
C PHE A 375 19.11 -12.05 16.93
N HIS A 376 19.25 -10.75 17.22
CA HIS A 376 19.84 -10.30 18.49
C HIS A 376 18.94 -10.71 19.66
N PRO A 377 19.40 -11.56 20.60
CA PRO A 377 18.52 -12.20 21.58
C PRO A 377 17.80 -11.19 22.49
N GLY A 378 18.50 -10.14 22.95
CA GLY A 378 17.88 -9.12 23.80
C GLY A 378 16.83 -8.29 23.08
N VAL A 379 17.05 -7.94 21.80
CA VAL A 379 16.08 -7.17 21.00
C VAL A 379 14.87 -8.05 20.64
N LEU A 380 15.09 -9.33 20.30
CA LEU A 380 13.99 -10.26 20.04
C LEU A 380 13.14 -10.48 21.30
N ALA A 381 13.75 -10.67 22.45
CA ALA A 381 13.03 -10.83 23.71
C ALA A 381 12.19 -9.58 24.05
N ALA A 382 12.74 -8.38 23.86
CA ALA A 382 12.04 -7.12 24.05
C ALA A 382 10.88 -6.94 23.05
N PHE A 383 11.11 -7.31 21.78
CA PHE A 383 10.06 -7.32 20.75
C PHE A 383 8.89 -8.23 21.15
N MET A 384 9.15 -9.44 21.58
CA MET A 384 8.11 -10.37 22.02
C MET A 384 7.40 -9.91 23.31
N ALA A 385 8.14 -9.31 24.25
CA ALA A 385 7.60 -8.76 25.50
C ALA A 385 6.75 -7.51 25.30
N SER A 386 6.85 -6.82 24.17
CA SER A 386 6.04 -5.63 23.86
C SER A 386 4.54 -5.91 23.77
N GLY A 387 4.16 -7.19 23.78
CA GLY A 387 2.78 -7.62 23.89
C GLY A 387 1.92 -7.41 22.64
N TRP A 388 2.55 -7.13 21.50
CA TRP A 388 1.80 -7.09 20.25
C TRP A 388 1.38 -8.50 19.84
N VAL A 389 0.41 -9.02 20.58
CA VAL A 389 -0.37 -10.19 20.18
C VAL A 389 -1.51 -9.62 19.38
N GLY A 390 -1.35 -9.57 18.05
CA GLY A 390 -2.29 -8.97 17.15
C GLY A 390 -3.73 -9.31 17.49
N GLY A 391 -4.44 -8.34 18.03
CA GLY A 391 -5.88 -8.30 17.97
C GLY A 391 -6.25 -7.86 16.55
N LEU A 392 -6.46 -8.80 15.67
CA LEU A 392 -7.21 -8.70 14.43
C LEU A 392 -8.39 -9.64 14.55
#